data_b67b2eb0d1e2f8877b1122504c0abeef
#
_entry.id   b67b2eb0d1e2f8877b1122504c0abeef
#
_cell.length_a   1.000
_cell.length_b   1.000
_cell.length_c   1.000
_cell.angle_alpha   90.00
_cell.angle_beta   90.00
_cell.angle_gamma   90.00
#
_symmetry.space_group_name_H-M   'P 1'
#
loop_
_entity.id
_entity.type
_entity.pdbx_description
1 polymer ?
#
loop_
_entity_poly.entity_id
_entity_poly.type
_entity_poly.pdbx_seq_one_letter_code
_entity_poly.pdbx_strand_id
1 'polypeptide(L)'
;MDDRDYSADIAKALATPGGHLHVGQAGWTLHYVNESGGRSSLSWYCAEKIKAQAIAAALPVIDSSGIDFAAALAYGREKAGPALRRLSFHERAAMLKALAQALMAHKDEFYALSTATGATRADSWVDIDGGFGTLLTYASKGRRELPNTRVLLDGDVEPLSKDATFSAQHILSPLQGVAIHINAFNFPCWGMLEKLAPTLLAGMPAIVKPASQTAYLTERMVRRMVESGILPDGAVQLVCGSLGDLLNHVDGQDVVTFTGSAATGR
;
A
#
# COMPACT_ATOMS: atom_id res chain seq x y z
N MET A 1 10.41 35.33 6.33
CA MET A 1 9.84 34.01 6.63
C MET A 1 10.68 33.42 7.72
N ASP A 2 10.07 32.98 8.81
CA ASP A 2 10.78 32.36 9.92
C ASP A 2 11.31 30.99 9.46
N ASP A 3 12.64 30.85 9.44
CA ASP A 3 13.32 29.59 9.03
C ASP A 3 13.52 28.63 10.20
N ARG A 4 12.91 28.92 11.35
CA ARG A 4 13.00 28.08 12.55
C ARG A 4 12.46 26.68 12.27
N ASP A 5 13.19 25.69 12.78
CA ASP A 5 12.74 24.30 12.82
C ASP A 5 11.90 24.06 14.09
N TYR A 6 10.62 23.75 13.91
CA TYR A 6 9.68 23.48 15.02
C TYR A 6 9.52 21.98 15.31
N SER A 7 10.23 21.09 14.63
CA SER A 7 10.05 19.64 14.75
C SER A 7 10.21 19.13 16.18
N ALA A 8 11.21 19.64 16.90
CA ALA A 8 11.46 19.24 18.29
C ALA A 8 10.36 19.71 19.25
N ASP A 9 9.88 20.94 19.09
CA ASP A 9 8.81 21.52 19.91
C ASP A 9 7.49 20.76 19.68
N ILE A 10 7.19 20.41 18.43
CA ILE A 10 6.00 19.65 18.05
C ILE A 10 6.08 18.22 18.61
N ALA A 11 7.23 17.53 18.47
CA ALA A 11 7.42 16.19 19.00
C ALA A 11 7.26 16.15 20.51
N LYS A 12 7.86 17.14 21.24
CA LYS A 12 7.72 17.28 22.69
C LYS A 12 6.27 17.49 23.11
N ALA A 13 5.55 18.35 22.40
CA ALA A 13 4.14 18.66 22.69
C ALA A 13 3.21 17.46 22.45
N LEU A 14 3.40 16.71 21.38
CA LEU A 14 2.60 15.52 21.05
C LEU A 14 2.89 14.34 21.98
N ALA A 15 4.07 14.27 22.57
CA ALA A 15 4.41 13.28 23.58
C ALA A 15 3.73 13.52 24.94
N THR A 16 3.12 14.69 25.17
CA THR A 16 2.40 14.97 26.41
C THR A 16 1.00 14.39 26.42
N PRO A 17 0.47 13.91 27.58
CA PRO A 17 -0.89 13.44 27.66
C PRO A 17 -1.93 14.49 27.21
N GLY A 18 -2.72 14.16 26.20
CA GLY A 18 -3.70 15.07 25.59
C GLY A 18 -3.16 16.06 24.54
N GLY A 19 -1.86 15.94 24.17
CA GLY A 19 -1.31 16.65 23.03
C GLY A 19 -1.91 16.15 21.72
N HIS A 20 -2.42 17.05 20.89
CA HIS A 20 -2.98 16.73 19.57
C HIS A 20 -2.85 17.91 18.61
N LEU A 21 -2.81 17.58 17.33
CA LEU A 21 -2.75 18.55 16.25
C LEU A 21 -4.15 18.74 15.64
N HIS A 22 -4.61 19.99 15.62
CA HIS A 22 -5.87 20.36 14.97
C HIS A 22 -5.60 21.08 13.64
N VAL A 23 -6.31 20.67 12.60
CA VAL A 23 -6.23 21.27 11.25
C VAL A 23 -7.48 22.09 11.01
N GLY A 24 -7.32 23.40 10.90
CA GLY A 24 -8.39 24.33 10.54
C GLY A 24 -8.25 24.83 9.10
N GLN A 25 -9.29 25.47 8.57
CA GLN A 25 -9.28 26.05 7.22
C GLN A 25 -8.18 27.12 7.01
N ALA A 26 -7.74 27.77 8.08
CA ALA A 26 -6.75 28.86 8.02
C ALA A 26 -5.34 28.46 8.48
N GLY A 27 -5.14 27.23 8.96
CA GLY A 27 -3.84 26.80 9.46
C GLY A 27 -3.91 25.63 10.44
N TRP A 28 -2.81 25.39 11.12
CA TRP A 28 -2.61 24.29 12.05
C TRP A 28 -2.55 24.81 13.48
N THR A 29 -3.17 24.10 14.40
CA THR A 29 -3.07 24.40 15.84
C THR A 29 -2.65 23.15 16.59
N LEU A 30 -1.50 23.22 17.25
CA LEU A 30 -1.02 22.18 18.17
C LEU A 30 -1.54 22.48 19.57
N HIS A 31 -2.31 21.57 20.14
CA HIS A 31 -2.73 21.63 21.53
C HIS A 31 -1.84 20.73 22.37
N TYR A 32 -1.35 21.21 23.48
CA TYR A 32 -0.47 20.46 24.37
C TYR A 32 -0.62 20.92 25.82
N VAL A 33 -0.14 20.10 26.75
CA VAL A 33 -0.01 20.47 28.15
C VAL A 33 1.40 21.01 28.37
N ASN A 34 1.53 22.23 28.83
CA ASN A 34 2.84 22.86 29.09
C ASN A 34 3.49 22.32 30.38
N GLU A 35 4.75 22.70 30.63
CA GLU A 35 5.53 22.21 31.77
C GLU A 35 4.90 22.54 33.14
N SER A 36 4.03 23.56 33.21
CA SER A 36 3.28 23.92 34.43
C SER A 36 1.94 23.18 34.56
N GLY A 37 1.62 22.23 33.66
CA GLY A 37 0.36 21.48 33.66
C GLY A 37 -0.81 22.22 33.05
N GLY A 38 -0.63 23.44 32.53
CA GLY A 38 -1.64 24.22 31.85
C GLY A 38 -1.82 23.80 30.39
N ARG A 39 -3.07 23.91 29.87
CA ARG A 39 -3.32 23.71 28.43
C ARG A 39 -2.80 24.91 27.64
N SER A 40 -2.03 24.64 26.61
CA SER A 40 -1.50 25.63 25.67
C SER A 40 -1.82 25.24 24.23
N SER A 41 -1.83 26.23 23.34
CA SER A 41 -1.96 26.00 21.91
C SER A 41 -0.98 26.88 21.15
N LEU A 42 -0.42 26.32 20.09
CA LEU A 42 0.45 26.99 19.13
C LEU A 42 -0.25 26.92 17.74
N SER A 43 -0.50 28.06 17.14
CA SER A 43 -1.16 28.14 15.84
C SER A 43 -0.19 28.63 14.77
N TRP A 44 -0.21 27.97 13.61
CA TRP A 44 0.57 28.36 12.44
C TRP A 44 -0.36 28.67 11.27
N TYR A 45 -0.12 29.81 10.66
CA TYR A 45 -0.81 30.19 9.44
C TYR A 45 0.02 29.84 8.22
N CYS A 46 -0.44 28.83 7.51
CA CYS A 46 -0.10 28.57 6.11
C CYS A 46 1.38 28.48 5.71
N ALA A 47 2.17 27.61 6.32
CA ALA A 47 3.42 27.24 5.69
C ALA A 47 3.45 25.73 5.44
N GLU A 48 3.52 25.32 4.18
CA GLU A 48 3.66 23.91 3.75
C GLU A 48 4.84 23.22 4.47
N LYS A 49 5.90 23.98 4.76
CA LYS A 49 7.06 23.50 5.52
C LYS A 49 6.70 23.13 6.96
N ILE A 50 5.90 23.95 7.65
CA ILE A 50 5.48 23.68 9.04
C ILE A 50 4.50 22.51 9.08
N LYS A 51 3.62 22.40 8.08
CA LYS A 51 2.74 21.25 7.90
C LYS A 51 3.55 19.96 7.76
N ALA A 52 4.55 19.95 6.90
CA ALA A 52 5.43 18.80 6.71
C ALA A 52 6.20 18.45 7.99
N GLN A 53 6.72 19.45 8.73
CA GLN A 53 7.42 19.26 10.00
C GLN A 53 6.47 18.74 11.09
N ALA A 54 5.26 19.25 11.19
CA ALA A 54 4.26 18.80 12.16
C ALA A 54 3.85 17.35 11.91
N ILE A 55 3.64 16.97 10.66
CA ILE A 55 3.34 15.59 10.28
C ILE A 55 4.53 14.69 10.58
N ALA A 56 5.74 15.09 10.22
CA ALA A 56 6.98 14.32 10.47
C ALA A 56 7.24 14.12 11.97
N ALA A 57 6.93 15.11 12.81
CA ALA A 57 7.10 15.01 14.27
C ALA A 57 6.01 14.16 14.94
N ALA A 58 4.79 14.14 14.37
CA ALA A 58 3.65 13.38 14.90
C ALA A 58 3.68 11.90 14.53
N LEU A 59 4.42 11.54 13.50
CA LEU A 59 4.45 10.19 12.93
C LEU A 59 5.84 9.60 13.06
N PRO A 60 5.97 8.28 13.30
CA PRO A 60 7.26 7.64 13.26
C PRO A 60 7.91 7.88 11.90
N VAL A 61 9.17 8.26 11.90
CA VAL A 61 9.96 8.35 10.66
C VAL A 61 10.14 6.94 10.15
N ILE A 62 9.54 6.68 8.98
CA ILE A 62 9.67 5.42 8.28
C ILE A 62 10.63 5.67 7.13
N ASP A 63 11.80 5.07 7.22
CA ASP A 63 12.83 5.20 6.21
C ASP A 63 13.23 3.83 5.70
N SER A 64 13.30 3.72 4.38
CA SER A 64 13.79 2.54 3.66
C SER A 64 15.22 2.74 3.14
N SER A 65 15.97 3.68 3.71
CA SER A 65 17.37 3.84 3.37
C SER A 65 18.15 2.59 3.78
N GLY A 66 19.07 2.15 2.92
CA GLY A 66 19.87 0.96 3.16
C GLY A 66 19.18 -0.37 2.80
N ILE A 67 17.99 -0.36 2.20
CA ILE A 67 17.40 -1.57 1.63
C ILE A 67 18.24 -2.03 0.42
N ASP A 68 18.61 -3.31 0.44
CA ASP A 68 19.11 -4.01 -0.74
C ASP A 68 17.92 -4.38 -1.64
N PHE A 69 17.71 -3.59 -2.69
CA PHE A 69 16.59 -3.80 -3.61
C PHE A 69 16.72 -5.06 -4.45
N ALA A 70 17.95 -5.47 -4.77
CA ALA A 70 18.19 -6.74 -5.46
C ALA A 70 17.76 -7.92 -4.58
N ALA A 71 18.12 -7.91 -3.30
CA ALA A 71 17.68 -8.91 -2.33
C ALA A 71 16.17 -8.89 -2.10
N ALA A 72 15.53 -7.72 -2.05
CA ALA A 72 14.09 -7.59 -1.90
C ALA A 72 13.32 -8.21 -3.09
N LEU A 73 13.77 -7.96 -4.32
CA LEU A 73 13.22 -8.56 -5.53
C LEU A 73 13.47 -10.07 -5.56
N ALA A 74 14.69 -10.52 -5.26
CA ALA A 74 15.02 -11.94 -5.19
C ALA A 74 14.12 -12.67 -4.17
N TYR A 75 13.90 -12.09 -2.99
CA TYR A 75 13.00 -12.65 -1.98
C TYR A 75 11.56 -12.79 -2.50
N GLY A 76 11.05 -11.76 -3.18
CA GLY A 76 9.76 -11.82 -3.84
C GLY A 76 9.67 -12.94 -4.87
N ARG A 77 10.65 -13.02 -5.78
CA ARG A 77 10.70 -14.02 -6.85
C ARG A 77 10.85 -15.47 -6.34
N GLU A 78 11.71 -15.68 -5.34
CA GLU A 78 12.14 -17.02 -4.91
C GLU A 78 11.34 -17.57 -3.73
N LYS A 79 10.75 -16.73 -2.90
CA LYS A 79 10.00 -17.14 -1.69
C LYS A 79 8.51 -16.84 -1.81
N ALA A 80 8.14 -15.57 -1.91
CA ALA A 80 6.75 -15.16 -1.89
C ALA A 80 5.97 -15.61 -3.14
N GLY A 81 6.56 -15.43 -4.32
CA GLY A 81 5.94 -15.84 -5.59
C GLY A 81 5.61 -17.32 -5.65
N PRO A 82 6.57 -18.24 -5.40
CA PRO A 82 6.26 -19.67 -5.33
C PRO A 82 5.19 -20.03 -4.29
N ALA A 83 5.15 -19.35 -3.14
CA ALA A 83 4.11 -19.57 -2.13
C ALA A 83 2.73 -19.17 -2.65
N LEU A 84 2.59 -18.01 -3.29
CA LEU A 84 1.34 -17.55 -3.91
C LEU A 84 0.91 -18.45 -5.08
N ARG A 85 1.83 -18.87 -5.94
CA ARG A 85 1.54 -19.71 -7.11
C ARG A 85 1.15 -21.15 -6.76
N ARG A 86 1.45 -21.62 -5.54
CA ARG A 86 0.92 -22.89 -5.03
C ARG A 86 -0.59 -22.86 -4.75
N LEU A 87 -1.14 -21.67 -4.48
CA LEU A 87 -2.56 -21.47 -4.23
C LEU A 87 -3.33 -21.44 -5.55
N SER A 88 -4.54 -22.02 -5.57
CA SER A 88 -5.50 -21.84 -6.67
C SER A 88 -6.06 -20.43 -6.69
N PHE A 89 -6.76 -20.06 -7.78
CA PHE A 89 -7.48 -18.76 -7.84
C PHE A 89 -8.49 -18.63 -6.71
N HIS A 90 -9.20 -19.70 -6.34
CA HIS A 90 -10.18 -19.67 -5.27
C HIS A 90 -9.52 -19.52 -3.88
N GLU A 91 -8.38 -20.13 -3.65
CA GLU A 91 -7.63 -19.96 -2.40
C GLU A 91 -7.07 -18.54 -2.30
N ARG A 92 -6.52 -17.97 -3.38
CA ARG A 92 -6.09 -16.56 -3.42
C ARG A 92 -7.26 -15.60 -3.24
N ALA A 93 -8.42 -15.90 -3.83
CA ALA A 93 -9.64 -15.12 -3.62
C ALA A 93 -10.13 -15.17 -2.16
N ALA A 94 -10.06 -16.33 -1.51
CA ALA A 94 -10.38 -16.48 -0.09
C ALA A 94 -9.38 -15.71 0.79
N MET A 95 -8.11 -15.73 0.44
CA MET A 95 -7.04 -14.95 1.09
C MET A 95 -7.32 -13.44 0.99
N LEU A 96 -7.69 -12.92 -0.18
CA LEU A 96 -8.08 -11.50 -0.35
C LEU A 96 -9.29 -11.13 0.51
N LYS A 97 -10.31 -12.00 0.59
CA LYS A 97 -11.47 -11.77 1.44
C LYS A 97 -11.08 -11.70 2.91
N ALA A 98 -10.28 -12.64 3.38
CA ALA A 98 -9.80 -12.68 4.76
C ALA A 98 -8.96 -11.43 5.08
N LEU A 99 -8.09 -11.01 4.15
CA LEU A 99 -7.29 -9.79 4.28
C LEU A 99 -8.17 -8.54 4.42
N ALA A 100 -9.19 -8.39 3.56
CA ALA A 100 -10.13 -7.28 3.65
C ALA A 100 -10.83 -7.24 5.01
N GLN A 101 -11.29 -8.39 5.50
CA GLN A 101 -11.96 -8.51 6.81
C GLN A 101 -11.02 -8.16 7.98
N ALA A 102 -9.77 -8.61 7.91
CA ALA A 102 -8.76 -8.27 8.92
C ALA A 102 -8.46 -6.76 8.93
N LEU A 103 -8.31 -6.13 7.77
CA LEU A 103 -8.09 -4.69 7.68
C LEU A 103 -9.31 -3.88 8.16
N MET A 104 -10.52 -4.31 7.83
CA MET A 104 -11.75 -3.67 8.30
C MET A 104 -11.86 -3.65 9.83
N ALA A 105 -11.32 -4.63 10.53
CA ALA A 105 -11.28 -4.66 11.99
C ALA A 105 -10.41 -3.54 12.60
N HIS A 106 -9.49 -2.96 11.82
CA HIS A 106 -8.62 -1.84 12.21
C HIS A 106 -9.02 -0.50 11.57
N LYS A 107 -10.22 -0.41 11.03
CA LYS A 107 -10.70 0.73 10.26
C LYS A 107 -10.57 2.06 11.00
N ASP A 108 -10.91 2.12 12.27
CA ASP A 108 -10.87 3.35 13.07
C ASP A 108 -9.44 3.89 13.23
N GLU A 109 -8.45 3.02 13.29
CA GLU A 109 -7.04 3.38 13.31
C GLU A 109 -6.63 4.07 12.00
N PHE A 110 -7.06 3.55 10.86
CA PHE A 110 -6.76 4.15 9.56
C PHE A 110 -7.46 5.50 9.39
N TYR A 111 -8.70 5.63 9.84
CA TYR A 111 -9.41 6.90 9.84
C TYR A 111 -8.72 7.96 10.70
N ALA A 112 -8.25 7.58 11.90
CA ALA A 112 -7.52 8.49 12.78
C ALA A 112 -6.24 9.02 12.11
N LEU A 113 -5.49 8.14 11.43
CA LEU A 113 -4.28 8.52 10.69
C LEU A 113 -4.60 9.35 9.43
N SER A 114 -5.69 9.02 8.73
CA SER A 114 -6.06 9.70 7.48
C SER A 114 -6.32 11.19 7.70
N THR A 115 -6.78 11.60 8.88
CA THR A 115 -6.97 13.02 9.18
C THR A 115 -5.67 13.83 9.07
N ALA A 116 -4.52 13.24 9.34
CA ALA A 116 -3.21 13.88 9.21
C ALA A 116 -2.81 14.15 7.74
N THR A 117 -3.44 13.50 6.77
CA THR A 117 -3.24 13.80 5.34
C THR A 117 -3.92 15.09 4.90
N GLY A 118 -4.79 15.65 5.74
CA GLY A 118 -5.70 16.75 5.40
C GLY A 118 -7.00 16.26 4.75
N ALA A 119 -7.23 14.95 4.65
CA ALA A 119 -8.45 14.37 4.12
C ALA A 119 -9.64 14.63 5.06
N THR A 120 -10.79 14.94 4.48
CA THR A 120 -12.05 14.95 5.22
C THR A 120 -12.48 13.53 5.55
N ARG A 121 -13.48 13.36 6.44
CA ARG A 121 -14.04 12.02 6.72
C ARG A 121 -14.66 11.39 5.47
N ALA A 122 -15.23 12.18 4.57
CA ALA A 122 -15.79 11.69 3.31
C ALA A 122 -14.68 11.20 2.36
N ASP A 123 -13.58 11.95 2.25
CA ASP A 123 -12.42 11.53 1.44
C ASP A 123 -11.78 10.26 2.02
N SER A 124 -11.63 10.20 3.34
CA SER A 124 -11.11 9.01 4.03
C SER A 124 -12.00 7.78 3.82
N TRP A 125 -13.32 7.96 3.77
CA TRP A 125 -14.26 6.89 3.47
C TRP A 125 -14.06 6.36 2.04
N VAL A 126 -13.91 7.26 1.07
CA VAL A 126 -13.63 6.85 -0.32
C VAL A 126 -12.31 6.07 -0.42
N ASP A 127 -11.26 6.56 0.23
CA ASP A 127 -9.94 5.93 0.18
C ASP A 127 -9.89 4.59 0.94
N ILE A 128 -10.36 4.56 2.18
CA ILE A 128 -10.20 3.39 3.06
C ILE A 128 -11.25 2.33 2.74
N ASP A 129 -12.54 2.69 2.79
CA ASP A 129 -13.62 1.72 2.52
C ASP A 129 -13.68 1.34 1.04
N GLY A 130 -13.40 2.27 0.12
CA GLY A 130 -13.26 1.98 -1.30
C GLY A 130 -12.16 0.97 -1.57
N GLY A 131 -11.02 1.12 -0.89
CA GLY A 131 -9.92 0.16 -0.94
C GLY A 131 -10.32 -1.24 -0.47
N PHE A 132 -11.01 -1.35 0.67
CA PHE A 132 -11.54 -2.63 1.17
C PHE A 132 -12.58 -3.23 0.21
N GLY A 133 -13.44 -2.38 -0.34
CA GLY A 133 -14.42 -2.77 -1.36
C GLY A 133 -13.76 -3.37 -2.60
N THR A 134 -12.61 -2.83 -2.99
CA THR A 134 -11.83 -3.35 -4.12
C THR A 134 -11.28 -4.75 -3.83
N LEU A 135 -10.69 -4.99 -2.65
CA LEU A 135 -10.27 -6.33 -2.24
C LEU A 135 -11.43 -7.34 -2.28
N LEU A 136 -12.60 -6.96 -1.73
CA LEU A 136 -13.79 -7.81 -1.72
C LEU A 136 -14.33 -8.06 -3.13
N THR A 137 -14.26 -7.06 -4.02
CA THR A 137 -14.66 -7.19 -5.42
C THR A 137 -13.80 -8.24 -6.14
N TYR A 138 -12.46 -8.14 -6.02
CA TYR A 138 -11.56 -9.11 -6.64
C TYR A 138 -11.67 -10.50 -6.00
N ALA A 139 -11.88 -10.59 -4.69
CA ALA A 139 -12.18 -11.85 -4.02
C ALA A 139 -13.45 -12.50 -4.57
N SER A 140 -14.51 -11.72 -4.78
CA SER A 140 -15.77 -12.21 -5.36
C SER A 140 -15.59 -12.65 -6.83
N LYS A 141 -14.94 -11.81 -7.65
CA LYS A 141 -14.65 -12.12 -9.06
C LYS A 141 -13.78 -13.37 -9.19
N GLY A 142 -12.72 -13.49 -8.40
CA GLY A 142 -11.82 -14.64 -8.40
C GLY A 142 -12.56 -15.97 -8.13
N ARG A 143 -13.60 -15.93 -7.28
CA ARG A 143 -14.42 -17.12 -7.03
C ARG A 143 -15.47 -17.41 -8.09
N ARG A 144 -16.03 -16.39 -8.72
CA ARG A 144 -17.14 -16.56 -9.67
C ARG A 144 -16.70 -16.73 -11.11
N GLU A 145 -15.60 -16.09 -11.50
CA GLU A 145 -15.18 -15.93 -12.89
C GLU A 145 -13.93 -16.75 -13.23
N LEU A 146 -13.15 -17.16 -12.22
CA LEU A 146 -11.96 -17.97 -12.42
C LEU A 146 -12.15 -19.41 -11.91
N PRO A 147 -11.49 -20.39 -12.54
CA PRO A 147 -11.57 -21.78 -12.11
C PRO A 147 -10.81 -22.02 -10.80
N ASN A 148 -11.13 -23.11 -10.09
CA ASN A 148 -10.37 -23.50 -8.90
C ASN A 148 -9.07 -24.24 -9.28
N THR A 149 -8.24 -23.59 -10.07
CA THR A 149 -6.96 -24.10 -10.58
C THR A 149 -5.85 -23.06 -10.34
N ARG A 150 -4.62 -23.42 -10.57
CA ARG A 150 -3.44 -22.53 -10.45
C ARG A 150 -3.15 -21.73 -11.71
N VAL A 151 -3.65 -22.23 -12.84
CA VAL A 151 -3.51 -21.62 -14.17
C VAL A 151 -4.89 -21.49 -14.80
N LEU A 152 -5.02 -20.59 -15.74
CA LEU A 152 -6.26 -20.42 -16.53
C LEU A 152 -6.06 -21.04 -17.91
N LEU A 153 -6.93 -21.97 -18.27
CA LEU A 153 -7.04 -22.46 -19.64
C LEU A 153 -7.86 -21.46 -20.44
N ASP A 154 -7.29 -20.96 -21.52
CA ASP A 154 -7.91 -19.96 -22.38
C ASP A 154 -8.43 -20.65 -23.66
N GLY A 155 -9.73 -20.91 -23.66
CA GLY A 155 -10.41 -21.65 -24.74
C GLY A 155 -10.28 -23.17 -24.67
N ASP A 156 -10.83 -23.81 -25.66
CA ASP A 156 -10.81 -25.26 -25.84
C ASP A 156 -9.52 -25.72 -26.51
N VAL A 157 -9.28 -27.02 -26.50
CA VAL A 157 -8.18 -27.64 -27.26
C VAL A 157 -8.48 -27.55 -28.76
N GLU A 158 -7.57 -26.92 -29.50
CA GLU A 158 -7.70 -26.80 -30.96
C GLU A 158 -6.89 -27.90 -31.66
N PRO A 159 -7.56 -28.76 -32.48
CA PRO A 159 -6.84 -29.69 -33.31
C PRO A 159 -6.16 -28.98 -34.48
N LEU A 160 -4.85 -29.13 -34.62
CA LEU A 160 -4.02 -28.55 -35.67
C LEU A 160 -3.76 -29.54 -36.82
N SER A 161 -4.15 -30.83 -36.66
CA SER A 161 -4.10 -31.85 -37.70
C SER A 161 -5.50 -32.47 -37.90
N LYS A 162 -5.72 -33.07 -39.07
CA LYS A 162 -7.03 -33.68 -39.42
C LYS A 162 -7.45 -34.81 -38.48
N ASP A 163 -6.47 -35.51 -37.92
CA ASP A 163 -6.66 -36.66 -37.03
C ASP A 163 -6.49 -36.31 -35.55
N ALA A 164 -6.37 -34.99 -35.24
CA ALA A 164 -6.16 -34.45 -33.90
C ALA A 164 -4.91 -34.99 -33.15
N THR A 165 -3.95 -35.63 -33.88
CA THR A 165 -2.66 -36.05 -33.29
C THR A 165 -1.76 -34.91 -32.93
N PHE A 166 -1.99 -33.74 -33.52
CA PHE A 166 -1.35 -32.46 -33.17
C PHE A 166 -2.43 -31.47 -32.75
N SER A 167 -2.36 -31.01 -31.51
CA SER A 167 -3.34 -30.12 -30.89
C SER A 167 -2.63 -29.06 -30.06
N ALA A 168 -3.26 -27.90 -29.90
CA ALA A 168 -2.79 -26.80 -29.05
C ALA A 168 -3.86 -26.32 -28.07
N GLN A 169 -3.45 -25.76 -26.95
CA GLN A 169 -4.29 -25.05 -26.01
C GLN A 169 -3.51 -23.91 -25.36
N HIS A 170 -4.12 -22.76 -25.21
CA HIS A 170 -3.53 -21.63 -24.50
C HIS A 170 -3.66 -21.81 -23.00
N ILE A 171 -2.56 -21.59 -22.29
CA ILE A 171 -2.49 -21.64 -20.83
C ILE A 171 -1.94 -20.32 -20.32
N LEU A 172 -2.72 -19.61 -19.50
CA LEU A 172 -2.28 -18.42 -18.82
C LEU A 172 -1.78 -18.81 -17.43
N SER A 173 -0.49 -18.62 -17.21
CA SER A 173 0.18 -18.87 -15.93
C SER A 173 0.63 -17.56 -15.28
N PRO A 174 0.74 -17.49 -13.93
CA PRO A 174 1.30 -16.32 -13.27
C PRO A 174 2.72 -16.01 -13.74
N LEU A 175 3.04 -14.73 -13.92
CA LEU A 175 4.41 -14.28 -14.08
C LEU A 175 5.24 -14.66 -12.86
N GLN A 176 6.54 -14.86 -13.05
CA GLN A 176 7.44 -15.32 -11.99
C GLN A 176 8.19 -14.20 -11.28
N GLY A 177 7.92 -12.96 -11.65
CA GLY A 177 8.51 -11.75 -11.10
C GLY A 177 7.76 -11.18 -9.89
N VAL A 178 8.02 -9.92 -9.65
CA VAL A 178 7.42 -9.08 -8.59
C VAL A 178 6.71 -7.89 -9.24
N ALA A 179 5.56 -7.51 -8.72
CA ALA A 179 4.89 -6.29 -9.15
C ALA A 179 5.34 -5.09 -8.30
N ILE A 180 5.86 -4.06 -8.93
CA ILE A 180 6.30 -2.82 -8.29
C ILE A 180 5.18 -1.80 -8.45
N HIS A 181 4.56 -1.41 -7.33
CA HIS A 181 3.42 -0.49 -7.29
C HIS A 181 3.87 0.89 -6.82
N ILE A 182 4.02 1.83 -7.74
CA ILE A 182 4.32 3.23 -7.44
C ILE A 182 3.00 3.99 -7.37
N ASN A 183 2.66 4.50 -6.18
CA ASN A 183 1.36 5.07 -5.89
C ASN A 183 1.40 6.59 -5.69
N ALA A 184 0.30 7.25 -6.05
CA ALA A 184 0.09 8.68 -5.81
C ALA A 184 -0.28 8.97 -4.34
N PHE A 185 -0.23 10.25 -3.97
CA PHE A 185 -0.45 10.69 -2.58
C PHE A 185 -1.93 10.80 -2.19
N ASN A 186 -2.83 10.99 -3.14
CA ASN A 186 -4.22 11.38 -2.90
C ASN A 186 -5.14 10.23 -2.42
N PHE A 187 -4.80 8.99 -2.75
CA PHE A 187 -5.51 7.79 -2.31
C PHE A 187 -4.51 6.73 -1.82
N PRO A 188 -3.86 6.94 -0.65
CA PRO A 188 -2.80 6.07 -0.16
C PRO A 188 -3.27 4.64 0.17
N CYS A 189 -4.53 4.46 0.55
CA CYS A 189 -5.13 3.15 0.83
C CYS A 189 -5.69 2.52 -0.43
N TRP A 190 -6.63 3.18 -1.10
CA TRP A 190 -7.26 2.65 -2.33
C TRP A 190 -6.23 2.41 -3.42
N GLY A 191 -5.38 3.42 -3.71
CA GLY A 191 -4.36 3.30 -4.75
C GLY A 191 -3.38 2.13 -4.56
N MET A 192 -3.12 1.73 -3.30
CA MET A 192 -2.41 0.50 -3.00
C MET A 192 -3.28 -0.74 -3.24
N LEU A 193 -4.49 -0.77 -2.67
CA LEU A 193 -5.33 -1.96 -2.65
C LEU A 193 -5.87 -2.33 -4.03
N GLU A 194 -6.15 -1.34 -4.89
CA GLU A 194 -6.59 -1.58 -6.27
C GLU A 194 -5.56 -2.30 -7.13
N LYS A 195 -4.26 -2.11 -6.82
CA LYS A 195 -3.17 -2.81 -7.49
C LYS A 195 -2.84 -4.14 -6.82
N LEU A 196 -2.88 -4.18 -5.49
CA LEU A 196 -2.60 -5.42 -4.74
C LEU A 196 -3.64 -6.51 -5.02
N ALA A 197 -4.91 -6.16 -5.12
CA ALA A 197 -5.99 -7.13 -5.32
C ALA A 197 -5.80 -8.00 -6.57
N PRO A 198 -5.67 -7.43 -7.79
CA PRO A 198 -5.41 -8.24 -8.99
C PRO A 198 -4.03 -8.91 -8.96
N THR A 199 -3.01 -8.25 -8.44
CA THR A 199 -1.65 -8.77 -8.36
C THR A 199 -1.58 -10.05 -7.53
N LEU A 200 -2.13 -10.03 -6.31
CA LEU A 200 -2.16 -11.20 -5.43
C LEU A 200 -3.10 -12.29 -5.97
N LEU A 201 -4.23 -11.92 -6.59
CA LEU A 201 -5.13 -12.87 -7.24
C LEU A 201 -4.45 -13.57 -8.43
N ALA A 202 -3.63 -12.85 -9.19
CA ALA A 202 -2.80 -13.42 -10.25
C ALA A 202 -1.66 -14.33 -9.74
N GLY A 203 -1.34 -14.28 -8.45
CA GLY A 203 -0.29 -15.11 -7.84
C GLY A 203 1.09 -14.46 -7.89
N MET A 204 1.17 -13.13 -7.98
CA MET A 204 2.41 -12.36 -7.93
C MET A 204 2.57 -11.66 -6.57
N PRO A 205 3.77 -11.61 -6.00
CA PRO A 205 4.09 -10.73 -4.87
C PRO A 205 4.24 -9.28 -5.34
N ALA A 206 4.17 -8.34 -4.41
CA ALA A 206 4.29 -6.93 -4.71
C ALA A 206 5.29 -6.20 -3.79
N ILE A 207 6.00 -5.21 -4.37
CA ILE A 207 6.70 -4.16 -3.64
C ILE A 207 5.87 -2.88 -3.80
N VAL A 208 5.37 -2.36 -2.69
CA VAL A 208 4.55 -1.15 -2.64
C VAL A 208 5.42 0.05 -2.31
N LYS A 209 5.37 1.07 -3.16
CA LYS A 209 6.03 2.37 -2.93
C LYS A 209 4.96 3.46 -2.87
N PRO A 210 4.52 3.87 -1.69
CA PRO A 210 3.60 5.00 -1.52
C PRO A 210 4.29 6.33 -1.85
N ALA A 211 3.50 7.36 -2.07
CA ALA A 211 4.01 8.73 -2.07
C ALA A 211 4.48 9.10 -0.64
N SER A 212 5.63 9.76 -0.54
CA SER A 212 6.27 10.04 0.76
C SER A 212 5.36 10.83 1.72
N GLN A 213 4.54 11.74 1.18
CA GLN A 213 3.66 12.60 1.95
C GLN A 213 2.58 11.85 2.76
N THR A 214 2.16 10.67 2.29
CA THR A 214 1.09 9.87 2.90
C THR A 214 1.53 8.44 3.22
N ALA A 215 2.83 8.18 3.15
CA ALA A 215 3.42 6.85 3.34
C ALA A 215 3.07 6.21 4.70
N TYR A 216 2.91 7.00 5.75
CA TYR A 216 2.58 6.53 7.09
C TYR A 216 1.22 5.80 7.17
N LEU A 217 0.22 6.23 6.38
CA LEU A 217 -1.07 5.56 6.35
C LEU A 217 -0.96 4.22 5.60
N THR A 218 -0.25 4.22 4.47
CA THR A 218 0.06 2.98 3.73
C THR A 218 0.88 2.01 4.58
N GLU A 219 1.91 2.51 5.28
CA GLU A 219 2.73 1.69 6.19
C GLU A 219 1.88 1.02 7.27
N ARG A 220 1.03 1.79 7.94
CA ARG A 220 0.17 1.25 8.97
C ARG A 220 -0.73 0.13 8.43
N MET A 221 -1.26 0.31 7.22
CA MET A 221 -2.08 -0.72 6.58
C MET A 221 -1.26 -1.97 6.22
N VAL A 222 -0.07 -1.81 5.63
CA VAL A 222 0.84 -2.92 5.33
C VAL A 222 1.27 -3.65 6.61
N ARG A 223 1.56 -2.93 7.67
CA ARG A 223 1.88 -3.51 8.99
C ARG A 223 0.75 -4.43 9.47
N ARG A 224 -0.52 -3.97 9.38
CA ARG A 224 -1.68 -4.80 9.74
C ARG A 224 -1.85 -6.01 8.82
N MET A 225 -1.51 -5.89 7.52
CA MET A 225 -1.48 -7.04 6.61
C MET A 225 -0.47 -8.09 7.07
N VAL A 226 0.75 -7.67 7.40
CA VAL A 226 1.82 -8.58 7.87
C VAL A 226 1.46 -9.21 9.22
N GLU A 227 1.02 -8.41 10.19
CA GLU A 227 0.61 -8.88 11.52
C GLU A 227 -0.57 -9.88 11.48
N SER A 228 -1.43 -9.79 10.47
CA SER A 228 -2.55 -10.73 10.31
C SER A 228 -2.12 -12.16 10.02
N GLY A 229 -0.92 -12.36 9.49
CA GLY A 229 -0.41 -13.69 9.07
C GLY A 229 -1.19 -14.34 7.92
N ILE A 230 -2.10 -13.60 7.26
CA ILE A 230 -2.94 -14.12 6.18
C ILE A 230 -2.14 -14.28 4.88
N LEU A 231 -1.27 -13.35 4.59
CA LEU A 231 -0.44 -13.36 3.39
C LEU A 231 0.78 -14.25 3.58
N PRO A 232 1.23 -14.97 2.55
CA PRO A 232 2.54 -15.59 2.54
C PRO A 232 3.63 -14.55 2.83
N ASP A 233 4.68 -14.96 3.53
CA ASP A 233 5.80 -14.10 3.85
C ASP A 233 6.41 -13.49 2.58
N GLY A 234 6.65 -12.18 2.59
CA GLY A 234 7.15 -11.40 1.44
C GLY A 234 6.14 -11.18 0.31
N ALA A 235 4.88 -11.63 0.43
CA ALA A 235 3.86 -11.38 -0.59
C ALA A 235 3.56 -9.89 -0.79
N VAL A 236 3.75 -9.09 0.25
CA VAL A 236 3.73 -7.62 0.21
C VAL A 236 4.96 -7.11 0.93
N GLN A 237 5.75 -6.30 0.24
CA GLN A 237 6.88 -5.57 0.77
C GLN A 237 6.63 -4.07 0.62
N LEU A 238 7.19 -3.26 1.49
CA LEU A 238 6.96 -1.80 1.50
C LEU A 238 8.29 -1.06 1.39
N VAL A 239 8.33 -0.05 0.51
CA VAL A 239 9.44 0.88 0.36
C VAL A 239 8.94 2.29 0.62
N CYS A 240 9.35 2.90 1.73
CA CYS A 240 9.05 4.29 2.08
C CYS A 240 10.26 5.18 1.74
N GLY A 241 10.02 6.23 0.95
CA GLY A 241 11.07 7.13 0.49
C GLY A 241 11.42 6.98 -1.00
N SER A 242 12.69 7.09 -1.34
CA SER A 242 13.17 6.95 -2.72
C SER A 242 13.13 5.50 -3.19
N LEU A 243 12.92 5.31 -4.50
CA LEU A 243 13.11 4.01 -5.14
C LEU A 243 14.60 3.62 -5.30
N GLY A 244 15.53 4.57 -5.06
CA GLY A 244 16.94 4.30 -5.27
C GLY A 244 17.20 3.72 -6.66
N ASP A 245 17.86 2.57 -6.69
CA ASP A 245 18.18 1.82 -7.90
C ASP A 245 17.24 0.64 -8.17
N LEU A 246 16.10 0.53 -7.44
CA LEU A 246 15.16 -0.59 -7.56
C LEU A 246 14.82 -0.93 -9.02
N LEU A 247 14.57 0.09 -9.84
CA LEU A 247 14.18 -0.10 -11.24
C LEU A 247 15.32 -0.65 -12.11
N ASN A 248 16.58 -0.56 -11.69
CA ASN A 248 17.71 -1.16 -12.38
C ASN A 248 17.77 -2.70 -12.23
N HIS A 249 17.06 -3.25 -11.26
CA HIS A 249 17.01 -4.69 -10.96
C HIS A 249 15.76 -5.39 -11.51
N VAL A 250 14.92 -4.66 -12.24
CA VAL A 250 13.69 -5.18 -12.86
C VAL A 250 14.03 -6.00 -14.10
N ASP A 251 13.35 -7.12 -14.29
CA ASP A 251 13.50 -7.98 -15.46
C ASP A 251 12.17 -8.21 -16.21
N GLY A 252 12.19 -9.02 -17.25
CA GLY A 252 11.05 -9.24 -18.13
C GLY A 252 9.87 -10.00 -17.51
N GLN A 253 10.02 -10.52 -16.29
CA GLN A 253 8.93 -11.18 -15.53
C GLN A 253 8.30 -10.25 -14.49
N ASP A 254 8.91 -9.10 -14.22
CA ASP A 254 8.38 -8.11 -13.30
C ASP A 254 7.36 -7.19 -13.96
N VAL A 255 6.53 -6.56 -13.16
CA VAL A 255 5.53 -5.59 -13.61
C VAL A 255 5.71 -4.30 -12.85
N VAL A 256 5.82 -3.17 -13.56
CA VAL A 256 5.83 -1.84 -12.94
C VAL A 256 4.50 -1.16 -13.21
N THR A 257 3.81 -0.76 -12.14
CA THR A 257 2.59 0.04 -12.23
C THR A 257 2.81 1.40 -11.59
N PHE A 258 2.42 2.45 -12.28
CA PHE A 258 2.61 3.82 -11.84
C PHE A 258 1.28 4.60 -11.85
N THR A 259 1.01 5.28 -10.74
CA THR A 259 -0.06 6.28 -10.63
C THR A 259 0.57 7.58 -10.16
N GLY A 260 0.46 8.64 -10.96
CA GLY A 260 1.04 9.94 -10.69
C GLY A 260 1.00 10.88 -11.88
N SER A 261 1.83 11.93 -11.85
CA SER A 261 1.90 12.88 -12.96
C SER A 261 2.65 12.28 -14.16
N ALA A 262 2.27 12.73 -15.37
CA ALA A 262 2.98 12.34 -16.58
C ALA A 262 4.47 12.74 -16.56
N ALA A 263 4.82 13.83 -15.88
CA ALA A 263 6.21 14.27 -15.75
C ALA A 263 7.06 13.31 -14.89
N THR A 264 6.46 12.71 -13.86
CA THR A 264 7.15 11.73 -12.99
C THR A 264 7.22 10.35 -13.62
N GLY A 265 6.26 10.00 -14.49
CA GLY A 265 6.18 8.68 -15.11
C GLY A 265 7.01 8.53 -16.39
N ARG A 266 7.67 9.58 -16.85
CA ARG A 266 8.61 9.59 -17.99
C ARG A 266 10.03 9.32 -17.53
#